data_51b110742b1bdbe10f801b5cd57caa3d
#
_entry.id   51b110742b1bdbe10f801b5cd57caa3d
#
_cell.length_a   1.000
_cell.length_b   1.000
_cell.length_c   1.000
_cell.angle_alpha   90.00
_cell.angle_beta   90.00
_cell.angle_gamma   90.00
#
_symmetry.space_group_name_H-M   'P 1'
#
loop_
_entity.id
_entity.type
_entity.pdbx_description
1 polymer ?
#
loop_
_entity_poly.entity_id
_entity_poly.type
_entity_poly.pdbx_seq_one_letter_code
_entity_poly.pdbx_strand_id
1 'polypeptide(L)'
;QGKVWLVGAGPSDAELLTVKAKRVLEQAEVVVYDRLVGDSILLMMPDAAEKIDAGKRSGNHTMPQEEMNRLLLRKAQEGKRVVRLKGGDPFLFGRGGEELTLLAEHGIPYEVVPGVTSAIAVPAYNGIPVTHRDFASSVHIITGHKKKDEPLELDFATLAKLEGTLVFLMGVSALG
;
A
#
# COMPACT_ATOMS: atom_id res chain seq x y z
N GLN A 1 21.93 -14.42 -0.66
CA GLN A 1 20.84 -14.00 0.20
C GLN A 1 19.89 -13.12 -0.60
N GLY A 2 18.59 -13.40 -0.51
CA GLY A 2 17.56 -12.60 -1.18
C GLY A 2 17.33 -11.27 -0.50
N LYS A 3 16.48 -10.48 -1.12
CA LYS A 3 16.08 -9.15 -0.61
C LYS A 3 14.60 -8.92 -0.87
N VAL A 4 13.95 -8.17 -0.01
CA VAL A 4 12.55 -7.77 -0.16
C VAL A 4 12.45 -6.27 -0.37
N TRP A 5 11.67 -5.87 -1.36
CA TRP A 5 11.28 -4.48 -1.58
C TRP A 5 9.78 -4.34 -1.32
N LEU A 6 9.43 -3.44 -0.40
CA LEU A 6 8.06 -2.96 -0.26
C LEU A 6 7.87 -1.80 -1.21
N VAL A 7 7.03 -1.96 -2.21
CA VAL A 7 6.87 -0.99 -3.29
C VAL A 7 5.44 -0.48 -3.34
N GLY A 8 5.30 0.84 -3.30
CA GLY A 8 4.02 1.50 -3.54
C GLY A 8 3.68 1.51 -5.03
N ALA A 9 2.52 0.97 -5.38
CA ALA A 9 2.02 0.95 -6.74
C ALA A 9 1.27 2.22 -7.14
N GLY A 10 1.09 3.15 -6.21
CA GLY A 10 0.29 4.34 -6.45
C GLY A 10 -1.22 4.06 -6.54
N PRO A 11 -2.00 4.99 -7.10
CA PRO A 11 -3.46 4.91 -7.11
C PRO A 11 -4.03 4.14 -8.32
N SER A 12 -3.32 3.16 -8.85
CA SER A 12 -3.66 2.29 -10.00
C SER A 12 -3.24 2.80 -11.38
N ASP A 13 -2.77 4.01 -11.49
CA ASP A 13 -2.25 4.55 -12.74
C ASP A 13 -0.75 4.24 -12.87
N ALA A 14 -0.35 3.50 -13.91
CA ALA A 14 1.04 3.14 -14.16
C ALA A 14 1.96 4.36 -14.34
N GLU A 15 1.43 5.47 -14.84
CA GLU A 15 2.20 6.72 -14.99
C GLU A 15 2.50 7.40 -13.66
N LEU A 16 1.82 6.99 -12.58
CA LEU A 16 2.09 7.47 -11.23
C LEU A 16 2.99 6.53 -10.41
N LEU A 17 3.58 5.52 -11.04
CA LEU A 17 4.70 4.80 -10.44
C LEU A 17 5.91 5.73 -10.33
N THR A 18 6.62 5.62 -9.21
CA THR A 18 7.94 6.25 -9.19
C THR A 18 8.88 5.54 -10.16
N VAL A 19 9.87 6.23 -10.67
CA VAL A 19 10.91 5.64 -11.53
C VAL A 19 11.60 4.48 -10.82
N LYS A 20 11.83 4.61 -9.53
CA LYS A 20 12.44 3.56 -8.71
C LYS A 20 11.52 2.34 -8.60
N ALA A 21 10.21 2.54 -8.38
CA ALA A 21 9.25 1.45 -8.31
C ALA A 21 9.23 0.65 -9.62
N LYS A 22 9.20 1.33 -10.75
CA LYS A 22 9.27 0.70 -12.08
C LYS A 22 10.54 -0.15 -12.24
N ARG A 23 11.70 0.43 -11.93
CA ARG A 23 12.99 -0.26 -12.04
C ARG A 23 13.06 -1.51 -11.16
N VAL A 24 12.61 -1.40 -9.92
CA VAL A 24 12.60 -2.51 -8.96
C VAL A 24 11.65 -3.61 -9.43
N LEU A 25 10.46 -3.25 -9.91
CA LEU A 25 9.45 -4.19 -10.41
C LEU A 25 9.96 -4.97 -11.63
N GLU A 26 10.63 -4.30 -12.55
CA GLU A 26 11.18 -4.92 -13.77
C GLU A 26 12.29 -5.95 -13.46
N GLN A 27 12.92 -5.88 -12.30
CA GLN A 27 13.98 -6.79 -11.87
C GLN A 27 13.49 -7.88 -10.89
N ALA A 28 12.21 -7.90 -10.57
CA ALA A 28 11.66 -8.83 -9.61
C ALA A 28 11.69 -10.28 -10.11
N GLU A 29 12.00 -11.21 -9.22
CA GLU A 29 11.88 -12.66 -9.45
C GLU A 29 10.59 -13.21 -8.85
N VAL A 30 10.10 -12.58 -7.80
CA VAL A 30 8.82 -12.88 -7.17
C VAL A 30 8.08 -11.56 -6.93
N VAL A 31 6.82 -11.49 -7.33
CA VAL A 31 5.95 -10.35 -7.04
C VAL A 31 4.73 -10.83 -6.27
N VAL A 32 4.55 -10.29 -5.08
CA VAL A 32 3.37 -10.53 -4.26
C VAL A 32 2.52 -9.27 -4.25
N TYR A 33 1.31 -9.35 -4.73
CA TYR A 33 0.43 -8.19 -4.92
C TYR A 33 -1.01 -8.47 -4.46
N ASP A 34 -1.81 -7.43 -4.35
CA ASP A 34 -3.23 -7.51 -3.99
C ASP A 34 -4.13 -6.81 -5.02
N ARG A 35 -5.44 -6.78 -4.75
CA ARG A 35 -6.45 -6.22 -5.67
C ARG A 35 -6.37 -4.70 -5.86
N LEU A 36 -5.64 -4.00 -5.01
CA LEU A 36 -5.49 -2.54 -5.11
C LEU A 36 -4.47 -2.12 -6.18
N VAL A 37 -3.76 -3.10 -6.73
CA VAL A 37 -2.82 -2.87 -7.83
C VAL A 37 -3.58 -2.95 -9.16
N GLY A 38 -3.52 -1.90 -9.96
CA GLY A 38 -4.21 -1.82 -11.24
C GLY A 38 -3.62 -2.75 -12.32
N ASP A 39 -4.46 -3.15 -13.27
CA ASP A 39 -4.07 -4.07 -14.36
C ASP A 39 -2.90 -3.55 -15.19
N SER A 40 -2.82 -2.24 -15.44
CA SER A 40 -1.71 -1.63 -16.18
C SER A 40 -0.36 -1.82 -15.51
N ILE A 41 -0.34 -1.88 -14.18
CA ILE A 41 0.87 -2.15 -13.40
C ILE A 41 1.21 -3.64 -13.43
N LEU A 42 0.21 -4.51 -13.34
CA LEU A 42 0.41 -5.96 -13.44
C LEU A 42 1.06 -6.35 -14.76
N LEU A 43 0.72 -5.65 -15.85
CA LEU A 43 1.32 -5.87 -17.16
C LEU A 43 2.81 -5.50 -17.24
N MET A 44 3.30 -4.72 -16.28
CA MET A 44 4.72 -4.33 -16.21
C MET A 44 5.60 -5.37 -15.49
N MET A 45 5.00 -6.37 -14.87
CA MET A 45 5.75 -7.43 -14.21
C MET A 45 6.51 -8.27 -15.24
N PRO A 46 7.74 -8.71 -14.94
CA PRO A 46 8.47 -9.63 -15.82
C PRO A 46 7.68 -10.91 -16.07
N ASP A 47 7.65 -11.40 -17.30
CA ASP A 47 6.96 -12.66 -17.63
C ASP A 47 7.51 -13.85 -16.84
N ALA A 48 8.82 -13.86 -16.61
CA ALA A 48 9.50 -14.92 -15.86
C ALA A 48 9.32 -14.84 -14.34
N ALA A 49 8.78 -13.73 -13.81
CA ALA A 49 8.56 -13.59 -12.37
C ALA A 49 7.43 -14.49 -11.88
N GLU A 50 7.62 -15.08 -10.73
CA GLU A 50 6.54 -15.75 -10.00
C GLU A 50 5.57 -14.69 -9.49
N LYS A 51 4.29 -14.80 -9.84
CA LYS A 51 3.26 -13.82 -9.48
C LYS A 51 2.30 -14.45 -8.48
N ILE A 52 2.21 -13.86 -7.30
CA ILE A 52 1.38 -14.35 -6.19
C ILE A 52 0.32 -13.30 -5.88
N ASP A 53 -0.93 -13.62 -6.16
CA ASP A 53 -2.07 -12.77 -5.82
C ASP A 53 -2.52 -13.05 -4.38
N ALA A 54 -2.17 -12.15 -3.47
CA ALA A 54 -2.54 -12.25 -2.05
C ALA A 54 -3.97 -11.81 -1.77
N GLY A 55 -4.64 -11.19 -2.74
CA GLY A 55 -6.03 -10.78 -2.66
C GLY A 55 -7.04 -11.85 -3.11
N LYS A 56 -6.55 -12.93 -3.73
CA LYS A 56 -7.39 -14.02 -4.23
C LYS A 56 -7.03 -15.34 -3.54
N ARG A 57 -7.99 -15.90 -2.80
CA ARG A 57 -7.94 -17.27 -2.30
C ARG A 57 -9.20 -18.01 -2.72
N SER A 58 -9.14 -19.32 -2.76
CA SER A 58 -10.32 -20.16 -2.85
C SER A 58 -11.30 -19.74 -1.74
N GLY A 59 -12.49 -19.26 -2.10
CA GLY A 59 -13.48 -18.77 -1.15
C GLY A 59 -13.45 -17.25 -0.88
N ASN A 60 -12.81 -16.43 -1.72
CA ASN A 60 -12.78 -14.96 -1.61
C ASN A 60 -12.11 -14.37 -0.36
N HIS A 61 -11.23 -15.12 0.30
CA HIS A 61 -10.50 -14.62 1.46
C HIS A 61 -9.13 -14.05 1.06
N THR A 62 -8.81 -12.86 1.57
CA THR A 62 -7.47 -12.32 1.49
C THR A 62 -6.50 -13.13 2.35
N MET A 63 -5.24 -13.17 1.93
CA MET A 63 -4.19 -13.81 2.72
C MET A 63 -4.03 -13.13 4.08
N PRO A 64 -4.06 -13.88 5.21
CA PRO A 64 -3.79 -13.30 6.52
C PRO A 64 -2.41 -12.64 6.58
N GLN A 65 -2.28 -11.58 7.38
CA GLN A 65 -1.03 -10.81 7.48
C GLN A 65 0.16 -11.67 7.93
N GLU A 66 -0.03 -12.56 8.88
CA GLU A 66 1.04 -13.48 9.33
C GLU A 66 1.55 -14.40 8.21
N GLU A 67 0.63 -14.88 7.38
CA GLU A 67 0.97 -15.73 6.24
C GLU A 67 1.73 -14.92 5.18
N MET A 68 1.34 -13.68 4.95
CA MET A 68 2.06 -12.74 4.09
C MET A 68 3.50 -12.54 4.56
N ASN A 69 3.66 -12.27 5.85
CA ASN A 69 4.97 -12.05 6.44
C ASN A 69 5.88 -13.26 6.26
N ARG A 70 5.36 -14.47 6.49
CA ARG A 70 6.08 -15.73 6.31
C ARG A 70 6.40 -16.03 4.85
N LEU A 71 5.48 -15.69 3.94
CA LEU A 71 5.69 -15.85 2.50
C LEU A 71 6.87 -15.00 2.02
N LEU A 72 6.89 -13.72 2.39
CA LEU A 72 7.99 -12.83 2.03
C LEU A 72 9.34 -13.33 2.57
N LEU A 73 9.35 -13.75 3.83
CA LEU A 73 10.54 -14.33 4.46
C LEU A 73 11.03 -15.57 3.70
N ARG A 74 10.14 -16.52 3.44
CA ARG A 74 10.48 -17.78 2.75
C ARG A 74 11.08 -17.52 1.38
N LYS A 75 10.46 -16.65 0.58
CA LYS A 75 10.94 -16.32 -0.77
C LYS A 75 12.30 -15.64 -0.74
N ALA A 76 12.53 -14.75 0.22
CA ALA A 76 13.83 -14.11 0.40
C ALA A 76 14.90 -15.10 0.86
N GLN A 77 14.56 -16.06 1.73
CA GLN A 77 15.47 -17.12 2.16
C GLN A 77 15.86 -18.06 1.02
N GLU A 78 15.02 -18.20 0.00
CA GLU A 78 15.35 -18.91 -1.25
C GLU A 78 16.35 -18.14 -2.13
N GLY A 79 16.78 -16.97 -1.72
CA GLY A 79 17.73 -16.15 -2.47
C GLY A 79 17.10 -15.26 -3.53
N LYS A 80 15.78 -15.09 -3.52
CA LYS A 80 15.04 -14.37 -4.56
C LYS A 80 14.99 -12.85 -4.33
N ARG A 81 14.87 -12.10 -5.44
CA ARG A 81 14.47 -10.69 -5.42
C ARG A 81 12.94 -10.64 -5.34
N VAL A 82 12.45 -10.28 -4.16
CA VAL A 82 11.02 -10.31 -3.84
C VAL A 82 10.47 -8.89 -3.80
N VAL A 83 9.45 -8.62 -4.59
CA VAL A 83 8.71 -7.36 -4.56
C VAL A 83 7.35 -7.58 -3.92
N ARG A 84 7.09 -6.90 -2.80
CA ARG A 84 5.76 -6.77 -2.22
C ARG A 84 5.13 -5.50 -2.77
N LEU A 85 4.24 -5.66 -3.73
CA LEU A 85 3.60 -4.55 -4.43
C LEU A 85 2.27 -4.21 -3.74
N LYS A 86 2.15 -2.97 -3.27
CA LYS A 86 1.01 -2.49 -2.48
C LYS A 86 0.36 -1.29 -3.15
N GLY A 87 -0.96 -1.23 -3.17
CA GLY A 87 -1.67 -0.04 -3.65
C GLY A 87 -1.32 1.20 -2.83
N GLY A 88 -1.25 2.36 -3.46
CA GLY A 88 -0.88 3.61 -2.81
C GLY A 88 0.57 3.64 -2.34
N ASP A 89 0.77 3.98 -1.08
CA ASP A 89 2.05 3.98 -0.39
C ASP A 89 2.15 2.78 0.57
N PRO A 90 3.32 2.13 0.69
CA PRO A 90 3.41 0.89 1.48
C PRO A 90 3.22 1.09 2.99
N PHE A 91 3.44 2.29 3.51
CA PHE A 91 3.30 2.56 4.94
C PHE A 91 2.00 3.26 5.33
N LEU A 92 1.49 4.14 4.49
CA LEU A 92 0.25 4.86 4.81
C LEU A 92 -0.94 3.90 4.79
N PHE A 93 -1.41 3.51 5.98
CA PHE A 93 -2.47 2.50 6.19
C PHE A 93 -2.22 1.16 5.49
N GLY A 94 -0.96 0.86 5.20
CA GLY A 94 -0.55 -0.30 4.41
C GLY A 94 0.03 -1.47 5.21
N ARG A 95 0.14 -1.36 6.53
CA ARG A 95 0.73 -2.38 7.41
C ARG A 95 2.17 -2.79 7.03
N GLY A 96 2.88 -1.94 6.29
CA GLY A 96 4.24 -2.23 5.85
C GLY A 96 5.23 -2.43 6.99
N GLY A 97 5.06 -1.74 8.10
CA GLY A 97 5.88 -1.95 9.30
C GLY A 97 5.78 -3.36 9.85
N GLU A 98 4.60 -3.97 9.84
CA GLU A 98 4.40 -5.36 10.28
C GLU A 98 5.09 -6.35 9.35
N GLU A 99 5.04 -6.11 8.03
CA GLU A 99 5.69 -6.96 7.03
C GLU A 99 7.22 -6.96 7.20
N LEU A 100 7.80 -5.81 7.57
CA LEU A 100 9.26 -5.68 7.75
C LEU A 100 9.80 -6.28 9.05
N THR A 101 8.99 -6.35 10.11
CA THR A 101 9.44 -6.81 11.42
C THR A 101 10.05 -8.21 11.34
N LEU A 102 9.35 -9.15 10.74
CA LEU A 102 9.81 -10.54 10.62
C LEU A 102 11.09 -10.64 9.76
N LEU A 103 11.17 -9.84 8.71
CA LEU A 103 12.36 -9.80 7.85
C LEU A 103 13.58 -9.30 8.63
N ALA A 104 13.41 -8.24 9.42
CA ALA A 104 14.48 -7.69 10.25
C ALA A 104 14.96 -8.69 11.30
N GLU A 105 14.04 -9.41 11.95
CA GLU A 105 14.36 -10.44 12.94
C GLU A 105 15.21 -11.59 12.35
N HIS A 106 15.06 -11.85 11.07
CA HIS A 106 15.80 -12.91 10.36
C HIS A 106 16.98 -12.39 9.54
N GLY A 107 17.33 -11.11 9.69
CA GLY A 107 18.46 -10.52 9.00
C GLY A 107 18.31 -10.45 7.48
N ILE A 108 17.07 -10.44 6.97
CA ILE A 108 16.79 -10.27 5.54
C ILE A 108 16.90 -8.80 5.18
N PRO A 109 17.73 -8.44 4.17
CA PRO A 109 17.78 -7.07 3.68
C PRO A 109 16.44 -6.66 3.05
N TYR A 110 16.03 -5.44 3.34
CA TYR A 110 14.80 -4.88 2.76
C TYR A 110 14.98 -3.42 2.39
N GLU A 111 14.09 -2.97 1.53
CA GLU A 111 14.02 -1.56 1.12
C GLU A 111 12.56 -1.17 0.92
N VAL A 112 12.23 0.07 1.27
CA VAL A 112 10.88 0.62 1.06
C VAL A 112 10.94 1.64 -0.06
N VAL A 113 10.07 1.48 -1.05
CA VAL A 113 9.92 2.42 -2.16
C VAL A 113 8.57 3.12 -2.00
N PRO A 114 8.56 4.42 -1.68
CA PRO A 114 7.32 5.17 -1.52
C PRO A 114 6.44 5.14 -2.77
N GLY A 115 5.15 5.34 -2.57
CA GLY A 115 4.18 5.45 -3.65
C GLY A 115 3.25 6.65 -3.46
N VAL A 116 2.56 7.02 -4.52
CA VAL A 116 1.57 8.09 -4.50
C VAL A 116 0.30 7.58 -3.85
N THR A 117 -0.08 8.17 -2.72
CA THR A 117 -1.33 7.83 -2.04
C THR A 117 -2.55 8.39 -2.75
N SER A 118 -3.66 7.67 -2.74
CA SER A 118 -4.96 8.16 -3.23
C SER A 118 -5.45 9.40 -2.47
N ALA A 119 -5.02 9.59 -1.23
CA ALA A 119 -5.34 10.77 -0.43
C ALA A 119 -4.92 12.09 -1.10
N ILE A 120 -3.88 12.05 -1.90
CA ILE A 120 -3.36 13.17 -2.67
C ILE A 120 -3.80 13.09 -4.14
N ALA A 121 -3.71 11.91 -4.73
CA ALA A 121 -3.94 11.73 -6.16
C ALA A 121 -5.39 11.91 -6.57
N VAL A 122 -6.35 11.37 -5.80
CA VAL A 122 -7.77 11.47 -6.15
C VAL A 122 -8.27 12.91 -6.11
N PRO A 123 -8.00 13.71 -5.07
CA PRO A 123 -8.33 15.13 -5.10
C PRO A 123 -7.65 15.87 -6.25
N ALA A 124 -6.35 15.59 -6.49
CA ALA A 124 -5.60 16.25 -7.57
C ALA A 124 -6.20 16.00 -8.95
N TYR A 125 -6.64 14.78 -9.25
CA TYR A 125 -7.32 14.46 -10.51
C TYR A 125 -8.64 15.23 -10.69
N ASN A 126 -9.25 15.62 -9.60
CA ASN A 126 -10.49 16.41 -9.61
C ASN A 126 -10.25 17.90 -9.47
N GLY A 127 -9.01 18.34 -9.56
CA GLY A 127 -8.64 19.75 -9.43
C GLY A 127 -8.80 20.32 -8.01
N ILE A 128 -8.78 19.44 -7.00
CA ILE A 128 -8.93 19.82 -5.59
C ILE A 128 -7.58 19.75 -4.88
N PRO A 129 -6.96 20.90 -4.59
CA PRO A 129 -5.74 20.91 -3.78
C PRO A 129 -6.09 20.57 -2.32
N VAL A 130 -5.34 19.64 -1.72
CA VAL A 130 -5.58 19.26 -0.31
C VAL A 130 -5.06 20.30 0.68
N THR A 131 -4.17 21.19 0.24
CA THR A 131 -3.77 22.40 0.96
C THR A 131 -3.92 23.60 0.05
N HIS A 132 -4.13 24.77 0.64
CA HIS A 132 -4.20 26.01 -0.10
C HIS A 132 -3.73 27.14 0.80
N ARG A 133 -2.87 28.02 0.28
CA ARG A 133 -2.27 29.11 1.04
C ARG A 133 -3.30 29.95 1.81
N ASP A 134 -4.46 30.18 1.19
CA ASP A 134 -5.50 31.06 1.75
C ASP A 134 -6.58 30.29 2.54
N PHE A 135 -6.69 28.96 2.39
CA PHE A 135 -7.83 28.21 2.93
C PHE A 135 -7.45 27.07 3.86
N ALA A 136 -6.36 26.36 3.59
CA ALA A 136 -6.00 25.17 4.36
C ALA A 136 -4.49 25.00 4.48
N SER A 137 -3.97 25.18 5.68
CA SER A 137 -2.53 25.02 6.00
C SER A 137 -2.17 23.62 6.49
N SER A 138 -3.15 22.75 6.63
CA SER A 138 -2.97 21.37 7.13
C SER A 138 -3.88 20.39 6.41
N VAL A 139 -3.45 19.12 6.42
CA VAL A 139 -4.23 17.99 5.90
C VAL A 139 -4.23 16.90 6.96
N HIS A 140 -5.41 16.36 7.26
CA HIS A 140 -5.61 15.25 8.16
C HIS A 140 -6.11 14.06 7.35
N ILE A 141 -5.30 13.00 7.27
CA ILE A 141 -5.64 11.79 6.54
C ILE A 141 -6.08 10.75 7.56
N ILE A 142 -7.32 10.31 7.44
CA ILE A 142 -8.00 9.51 8.45
C ILE A 142 -8.53 8.24 7.80
N THR A 143 -8.27 7.08 8.45
CA THR A 143 -8.87 5.83 7.99
C THR A 143 -10.30 5.70 8.52
N GLY A 144 -11.22 5.32 7.62
CA GLY A 144 -12.55 4.88 7.99
C GLY A 144 -12.62 3.42 8.45
N HIS A 145 -11.47 2.76 8.56
CA HIS A 145 -11.37 1.35 8.89
C HIS A 145 -10.41 1.13 10.06
N LYS A 146 -10.87 0.46 11.12
CA LYS A 146 -10.03 0.00 12.24
C LYS A 146 -9.72 -1.50 12.11
N LYS A 147 -8.95 -2.03 13.07
CA LYS A 147 -8.77 -3.47 13.21
C LYS A 147 -10.12 -4.18 13.20
N LYS A 148 -10.15 -5.38 12.64
CA LYS A 148 -11.30 -6.29 12.71
C LYS A 148 -11.70 -6.42 14.18
N ASP A 149 -13.00 -6.24 14.47
CA ASP A 149 -13.61 -6.32 15.81
C ASP A 149 -13.42 -5.09 16.72
N GLU A 150 -12.78 -4.01 16.27
CA GLU A 150 -12.78 -2.74 16.99
C GLU A 150 -13.86 -1.81 16.41
N PRO A 151 -14.69 -1.17 17.24
CA PRO A 151 -15.65 -0.18 16.76
C PRO A 151 -14.90 1.03 16.17
N LEU A 152 -15.41 1.56 15.05
CA LEU A 152 -14.90 2.79 14.48
C LEU A 152 -15.33 3.95 15.36
N GLU A 153 -14.46 4.38 16.27
CA GLU A 153 -14.67 5.55 17.11
C GLU A 153 -13.97 6.76 16.51
N LEU A 154 -14.64 7.41 15.57
CA LEU A 154 -14.22 8.72 15.07
C LEU A 154 -15.03 9.79 15.76
N ASP A 155 -14.36 10.72 16.43
CA ASP A 155 -14.99 11.92 16.97
C ASP A 155 -15.15 12.94 15.85
N PHE A 156 -16.20 12.78 15.07
CA PHE A 156 -16.51 13.69 13.96
C PHE A 156 -16.74 15.14 14.41
N ALA A 157 -17.28 15.34 15.61
CA ALA A 157 -17.49 16.67 16.14
C ALA A 157 -16.18 17.40 16.40
N THR A 158 -15.18 16.72 16.94
CA THR A 158 -13.83 17.26 17.14
C THR A 158 -13.11 17.44 15.81
N LEU A 159 -13.20 16.46 14.91
CA LEU A 159 -12.59 16.53 13.58
C LEU A 159 -13.13 17.71 12.78
N ALA A 160 -14.43 17.96 12.86
CA ALA A 160 -15.07 19.09 12.16
C ALA A 160 -14.60 20.47 12.65
N LYS A 161 -14.02 20.54 13.83
CA LYS A 161 -13.45 21.78 14.40
C LYS A 161 -12.00 22.01 13.98
N LEU A 162 -11.33 21.03 13.39
CA LEU A 162 -9.97 21.19 12.90
C LEU A 162 -9.96 22.15 11.71
N GLU A 163 -9.06 23.10 11.75
CA GLU A 163 -8.75 23.91 10.58
C GLU A 163 -7.90 23.06 9.63
N GLY A 164 -8.27 23.07 8.35
CA GLY A 164 -7.56 22.28 7.37
C GLY A 164 -8.45 21.29 6.65
N THR A 165 -7.86 20.55 5.74
CA THR A 165 -8.55 19.55 4.93
C THR A 165 -8.63 18.22 5.65
N LEU A 166 -9.80 17.61 5.62
CA LEU A 166 -10.00 16.24 6.12
C LEU A 166 -10.13 15.29 4.91
N VAL A 167 -9.31 14.25 4.90
CA VAL A 167 -9.36 13.20 3.88
C VAL A 167 -9.64 11.87 4.56
N PHE A 168 -10.76 11.25 4.18
CA PHE A 168 -11.15 9.95 4.72
C PHE A 168 -10.86 8.87 3.69
N LEU A 169 -10.06 7.88 4.06
CA LEU A 169 -9.78 6.71 3.25
C LEU A 169 -10.50 5.50 3.81
N MET A 170 -10.88 4.56 2.94
CA MET A 170 -11.52 3.30 3.32
C MET A 170 -12.81 3.48 4.14
N GLY A 171 -13.56 4.57 3.87
CA GLY A 171 -14.74 4.96 4.64
C GLY A 171 -16.08 4.63 3.99
N VAL A 172 -16.11 4.04 2.80
CA VAL A 172 -17.35 3.84 2.04
C VAL A 172 -18.37 2.99 2.80
N SER A 173 -17.93 1.94 3.48
CA SER A 173 -18.78 1.06 4.28
C SER A 173 -19.30 1.73 5.57
N ALA A 174 -18.70 2.85 5.98
CA ALA A 174 -19.11 3.62 7.17
C ALA A 174 -20.02 4.81 6.83
N LEU A 175 -20.29 5.04 5.54
CA LEU A 175 -21.23 6.03 5.04
C LEU A 175 -22.64 5.44 5.02
N GLY A 176 -23.24 5.24 6.19
CA GLY A 176 -24.59 4.73 6.37
C GLY A 176 -25.52 5.78 6.92
#